data_e54953751122a44dbf7845ca1d7c5c77
#
_entry.id   e54953751122a44dbf7845ca1d7c5c77
#
_cell.length_a   1.000
_cell.length_b   1.000
_cell.length_c   1.000
_cell.angle_alpha   90.00
_cell.angle_beta   90.00
_cell.angle_gamma   90.00
#
_symmetry.space_group_name_H-M   'P 1'
#
loop_
_entity.id
_entity.type
_entity.pdbx_description
1 polymer ?
#
loop_
_entity_poly.entity_id
_entity_poly.type
_entity_poly.pdbx_seq_one_letter_code
_entity_poly.pdbx_strand_id
1 'polypeptide(L)'
;HYMKSKGIHLSLENGVTAIEETNTGLHITLTKGAVNADMLIMAIGVRPDTALAKQAGIALNERGAIIVDAHMKTSAKDVYAVGDAIEITDSITEQKGYIPLAGPANKQGRIAADNICGIASTYPGTQGSSILKIFDMIVASTGINEKTAKRLGLCYDKAYTFSGNHADYYPGAVKMAIKTIFDKTNGKILGAQIVGFEGSDKRCDVFSTAIRAGMTAYDLTKLELCYAPPFGSAKDPINMAGFVIENLLTQKVKQIHWHDVQNLPKDDSI
;
A
#
# COMPACT_ATOMS: atom_id res chain seq x y z
N HIS A 1 -14.52 9.95 7.61
CA HIS A 1 -15.65 10.03 8.55
C HIS A 1 -15.30 9.43 9.91
N TYR A 2 -14.77 8.20 9.99
CA TYR A 2 -14.48 7.50 11.25
C TYR A 2 -13.55 8.28 12.19
N MET A 3 -12.44 8.83 11.69
CA MET A 3 -11.53 9.66 12.51
C MET A 3 -12.27 10.88 13.11
N LYS A 4 -13.10 11.55 12.30
CA LYS A 4 -13.91 12.67 12.78
C LYS A 4 -14.92 12.25 13.87
N SER A 5 -15.53 11.07 13.74
CA SER A 5 -16.45 10.55 14.77
C SER A 5 -15.75 10.17 16.09
N LYS A 6 -14.40 10.03 16.06
CA LYS A 6 -13.56 9.83 17.24
C LYS A 6 -12.96 11.15 17.80
N GLY A 7 -13.46 12.30 17.36
CA GLY A 7 -13.05 13.62 17.85
C GLY A 7 -11.78 14.18 17.19
N ILE A 8 -11.25 13.56 16.13
CA ILE A 8 -10.07 14.07 15.45
C ILE A 8 -10.47 15.18 14.47
N HIS A 9 -9.84 16.34 14.60
CA HIS A 9 -9.94 17.44 13.64
C HIS A 9 -8.96 17.20 12.50
N LEU A 10 -9.46 17.11 11.26
CA LEU A 10 -8.65 16.92 10.06
C LEU A 10 -8.52 18.24 9.30
N SER A 11 -7.29 18.71 9.15
CA SER A 11 -6.94 19.86 8.31
C SER A 11 -6.17 19.37 7.09
N LEU A 12 -6.92 19.03 6.04
CA LEU A 12 -6.36 18.46 4.79
C LEU A 12 -5.90 19.59 3.87
N GLU A 13 -4.86 19.30 3.04
CA GLU A 13 -4.27 20.27 2.11
C GLU A 13 -3.83 21.57 2.81
N ASN A 14 -3.31 21.42 4.03
CA ASN A 14 -2.95 22.53 4.91
C ASN A 14 -1.63 22.19 5.63
N GLY A 15 -0.53 22.48 4.98
CA GLY A 15 0.82 22.17 5.48
C GLY A 15 1.24 23.11 6.61
N VAL A 16 2.09 22.62 7.52
CA VAL A 16 2.76 23.43 8.54
C VAL A 16 3.85 24.28 7.86
N THR A 17 3.84 25.59 8.13
CA THR A 17 4.81 26.55 7.57
C THR A 17 5.74 27.12 8.62
N ALA A 18 5.28 27.27 9.88
CA ALA A 18 6.11 27.71 11.00
C ALA A 18 5.62 27.09 12.31
N ILE A 19 6.52 26.98 13.28
CA ILE A 19 6.24 26.52 14.64
C ILE A 19 6.96 27.46 15.58
N GLU A 20 6.21 28.06 16.52
CA GLU A 20 6.73 29.01 17.50
C GLU A 20 6.33 28.58 18.90
N GLU A 21 7.29 28.62 19.83
CA GLU A 21 7.01 28.39 21.24
C GLU A 21 6.36 29.63 21.85
N THR A 22 5.35 29.43 22.67
CA THR A 22 4.65 30.48 23.41
C THR A 22 4.70 30.18 24.91
N ASN A 23 4.29 31.13 25.74
CA ASN A 23 4.23 30.94 27.21
C ASN A 23 3.27 29.82 27.64
N THR A 24 2.37 29.35 26.75
CA THR A 24 1.29 28.39 27.08
C THR A 24 1.27 27.20 26.15
N GLY A 25 2.28 26.97 25.31
CA GLY A 25 2.34 25.86 24.37
C GLY A 25 2.99 26.25 23.05
N LEU A 26 2.49 25.73 21.95
CA LEU A 26 3.00 25.94 20.60
C LEU A 26 1.97 26.67 19.73
N HIS A 27 2.42 27.68 19.02
CA HIS A 27 1.68 28.32 17.93
C HIS A 27 2.16 27.73 16.60
N ILE A 28 1.27 27.11 15.84
CA ILE A 28 1.59 26.40 14.60
C ILE A 28 0.91 27.12 13.45
N THR A 29 1.69 27.77 12.61
CA THR A 29 1.21 28.45 11.40
C THR A 29 1.06 27.41 10.28
N LEU A 30 -0.08 27.43 9.62
CA LEU A 30 -0.44 26.55 8.52
C LEU A 30 -0.54 27.34 7.22
N THR A 31 -0.54 26.68 6.07
CA THR A 31 -0.79 27.34 4.77
C THR A 31 -2.12 28.11 4.76
N LYS A 32 -3.13 27.60 5.51
CA LYS A 32 -4.46 28.20 5.63
C LYS A 32 -4.81 28.34 7.12
N GLY A 33 -4.35 29.42 7.77
CA GLY A 33 -4.64 29.73 9.16
C GLY A 33 -3.56 29.26 10.14
N ALA A 34 -3.92 29.11 11.42
CA ALA A 34 -3.03 28.68 12.48
C ALA A 34 -3.79 27.83 13.53
N VAL A 35 -3.05 27.10 14.35
CA VAL A 35 -3.57 26.31 15.46
C VAL A 35 -2.62 26.40 16.65
N ASN A 36 -3.16 26.41 17.87
CA ASN A 36 -2.37 26.27 19.09
C ASN A 36 -2.47 24.85 19.60
N ALA A 37 -1.38 24.33 20.17
CA ALA A 37 -1.33 22.99 20.73
C ALA A 37 -0.35 22.93 21.90
N ASP A 38 -0.61 22.04 22.83
CA ASP A 38 0.30 21.75 23.96
C ASP A 38 1.49 20.89 23.52
N MET A 39 1.27 20.08 22.47
CA MET A 39 2.27 19.16 21.92
C MET A 39 2.12 19.04 20.40
N LEU A 40 3.24 18.94 19.69
CA LEU A 40 3.29 18.65 18.26
C LEU A 40 4.04 17.33 18.00
N ILE A 41 3.43 16.42 17.25
CA ILE A 41 4.09 15.20 16.78
C ILE A 41 4.45 15.37 15.31
N MET A 42 5.74 15.36 15.00
CA MET A 42 6.26 15.45 13.63
C MET A 42 6.24 14.08 12.97
N ALA A 43 5.22 13.82 12.15
CA ALA A 43 5.03 12.57 11.43
C ALA A 43 5.01 12.78 9.89
N ILE A 44 5.98 13.55 9.38
CA ILE A 44 6.06 14.02 7.98
C ILE A 44 6.88 13.10 7.07
N GLY A 45 7.16 11.88 7.51
CA GLY A 45 7.93 10.87 6.80
C GLY A 45 9.39 10.83 7.22
N VAL A 46 10.15 9.97 6.54
CA VAL A 46 11.58 9.70 6.83
C VAL A 46 12.43 9.92 5.58
N ARG A 47 13.68 10.27 5.80
CA ARG A 47 14.71 10.34 4.76
C ARG A 47 15.89 9.48 5.20
N PRO A 48 16.58 8.81 4.27
CA PRO A 48 17.80 8.07 4.60
C PRO A 48 18.86 9.02 5.19
N ASP A 49 19.43 8.66 6.34
CA ASP A 49 20.66 9.30 6.82
C ASP A 49 21.86 8.62 6.17
N THR A 50 22.36 9.22 5.11
CA THR A 50 23.43 8.68 4.27
C THR A 50 24.66 9.60 4.22
N ALA A 51 24.81 10.50 5.20
CA ALA A 51 25.94 11.43 5.28
C ALA A 51 27.28 10.67 5.27
N LEU A 52 27.41 9.61 6.04
CA LEU A 52 28.60 8.77 6.10
C LEU A 52 28.88 8.07 4.77
N ALA A 53 27.85 7.51 4.14
CA ALA A 53 27.98 6.86 2.83
C ALA A 53 28.45 7.85 1.75
N LYS A 54 27.91 9.07 1.78
CA LYS A 54 28.33 10.16 0.87
C LYS A 54 29.78 10.55 1.08
N GLN A 55 30.25 10.68 2.34
CA GLN A 55 31.64 10.98 2.66
C GLN A 55 32.57 9.85 2.20
N ALA A 56 32.15 8.61 2.27
CA ALA A 56 32.88 7.45 1.78
C ALA A 56 32.86 7.28 0.25
N GLY A 57 32.21 8.17 -0.48
CA GLY A 57 32.12 8.11 -1.95
C GLY A 57 31.19 7.00 -2.48
N ILE A 58 30.29 6.47 -1.64
CA ILE A 58 29.31 5.46 -2.06
C ILE A 58 28.20 6.14 -2.90
N ALA A 59 27.84 5.51 -4.02
CA ALA A 59 26.83 6.04 -4.93
C ALA A 59 25.46 6.16 -4.26
N LEU A 60 24.85 7.34 -4.37
CA LEU A 60 23.50 7.66 -3.88
C LEU A 60 22.62 8.07 -5.07
N ASN A 61 21.33 7.80 -4.97
CA ASN A 61 20.37 8.31 -5.93
C ASN A 61 20.00 9.79 -5.62
N GLU A 62 19.21 10.42 -6.47
CA GLU A 62 18.79 11.83 -6.35
C GLU A 62 18.09 12.17 -5.03
N ARG A 63 17.49 11.16 -4.36
CA ARG A 63 16.79 11.31 -3.07
C ARG A 63 17.70 11.02 -1.88
N GLY A 64 18.96 10.70 -2.12
CA GLY A 64 19.96 10.40 -1.09
C GLY A 64 19.95 8.95 -0.61
N ALA A 65 19.20 8.02 -1.20
CA ALA A 65 19.25 6.62 -0.85
C ALA A 65 20.47 5.93 -1.49
N ILE A 66 21.06 4.97 -0.79
CA ILE A 66 22.22 4.21 -1.28
C ILE A 66 21.78 3.30 -2.42
N ILE A 67 22.50 3.37 -3.54
CA ILE A 67 22.31 2.48 -4.67
C ILE A 67 22.98 1.14 -4.39
N VAL A 68 22.21 0.05 -4.51
CA VAL A 68 22.71 -1.33 -4.38
C VAL A 68 22.30 -2.19 -5.57
N ASP A 69 23.04 -3.25 -5.81
CA ASP A 69 22.66 -4.30 -6.76
C ASP A 69 21.67 -5.31 -6.12
N ALA A 70 21.30 -6.33 -6.87
CA ALA A 70 20.39 -7.39 -6.39
C ALA A 70 21.01 -8.24 -5.26
N HIS A 71 22.29 -8.16 -5.03
CA HIS A 71 23.04 -8.85 -3.97
C HIS A 71 23.26 -7.96 -2.73
N MET A 72 22.68 -6.77 -2.70
CA MET A 72 22.83 -5.74 -1.66
C MET A 72 24.25 -5.12 -1.61
N LYS A 73 25.06 -5.27 -2.66
CA LYS A 73 26.37 -4.64 -2.77
C LYS A 73 26.23 -3.18 -3.19
N THR A 74 27.02 -2.31 -2.55
CA THR A 74 27.13 -0.90 -2.93
C THR A 74 28.17 -0.71 -4.05
N SER A 75 28.40 0.53 -4.46
CA SER A 75 29.47 0.90 -5.40
C SER A 75 30.89 0.74 -4.80
N ALA A 76 31.01 0.65 -3.47
CA ALA A 76 32.30 0.44 -2.81
C ALA A 76 32.57 -1.07 -2.63
N LYS A 77 33.83 -1.49 -2.85
CA LYS A 77 34.25 -2.87 -2.68
C LYS A 77 34.03 -3.32 -1.23
N ASP A 78 33.46 -4.52 -1.05
CA ASP A 78 33.23 -5.19 0.23
C ASP A 78 32.29 -4.41 1.18
N VAL A 79 31.48 -3.47 0.63
CA VAL A 79 30.48 -2.72 1.38
C VAL A 79 29.07 -3.07 0.90
N TYR A 80 28.22 -3.43 1.85
CA TYR A 80 26.81 -3.77 1.63
C TYR A 80 25.91 -2.74 2.32
N ALA A 81 24.72 -2.51 1.76
CA ALA A 81 23.71 -1.67 2.41
C ALA A 81 22.33 -2.31 2.30
N VAL A 82 21.51 -2.15 3.34
CA VAL A 82 20.19 -2.75 3.47
C VAL A 82 19.23 -1.82 4.21
N GLY A 83 17.94 -2.14 4.18
CA GLY A 83 16.91 -1.47 4.97
C GLY A 83 16.52 -0.09 4.42
N ASP A 84 16.12 0.80 5.32
CA ASP A 84 15.55 2.10 4.98
C ASP A 84 16.56 3.08 4.38
N ALA A 85 17.83 2.72 4.31
CA ALA A 85 18.87 3.56 3.72
C ALA A 85 19.04 3.37 2.20
N ILE A 86 18.47 2.31 1.60
CA ILE A 86 18.74 1.92 0.22
C ILE A 86 17.63 2.28 -0.76
N GLU A 87 18.01 2.42 -2.03
CA GLU A 87 17.08 2.36 -3.15
C GLU A 87 16.59 0.92 -3.37
N ILE A 88 15.30 0.77 -3.64
CA ILE A 88 14.70 -0.55 -3.96
C ILE A 88 14.17 -0.57 -5.40
N THR A 89 13.94 -1.78 -5.90
CA THR A 89 13.13 -1.98 -7.11
C THR A 89 11.73 -2.41 -6.70
N ASP A 90 10.71 -1.70 -7.17
CA ASP A 90 9.31 -2.12 -7.03
C ASP A 90 9.08 -3.35 -7.91
N SER A 91 8.64 -4.46 -7.31
CA SER A 91 8.52 -5.76 -8.01
C SER A 91 7.33 -5.85 -8.96
N ILE A 92 6.44 -4.85 -8.97
CA ILE A 92 5.24 -4.81 -9.84
C ILE A 92 5.51 -3.93 -11.06
N THR A 93 6.13 -2.76 -10.82
CA THR A 93 6.36 -1.74 -11.85
C THR A 93 7.78 -1.77 -12.41
N GLU A 94 8.69 -2.52 -11.78
CA GLU A 94 10.12 -2.59 -12.05
C GLU A 94 10.85 -1.23 -11.93
N GLN A 95 10.15 -0.22 -11.39
CA GLN A 95 10.70 1.11 -11.19
C GLN A 95 11.56 1.17 -9.92
N LYS A 96 12.58 2.02 -9.97
CA LYS A 96 13.35 2.36 -8.77
C LYS A 96 12.51 3.22 -7.83
N GLY A 97 12.64 2.95 -6.53
CA GLY A 97 11.80 3.60 -5.53
C GLY A 97 12.38 3.57 -4.12
N TYR A 98 11.58 4.01 -3.19
CA TYR A 98 11.90 4.04 -1.77
C TYR A 98 10.69 3.56 -0.98
N ILE A 99 10.83 2.40 -0.32
CA ILE A 99 9.77 1.76 0.47
C ILE A 99 10.39 1.33 1.81
N PRO A 100 10.44 2.24 2.80
CA PRO A 100 11.04 1.98 4.12
C PRO A 100 10.08 1.13 4.96
N LEU A 101 10.25 -0.18 4.91
CA LEU A 101 9.45 -1.16 5.63
C LEU A 101 10.33 -2.26 6.25
N ALA A 102 10.02 -2.66 7.46
CA ALA A 102 10.79 -3.66 8.21
C ALA A 102 10.81 -5.05 7.55
N GLY A 103 9.75 -5.47 6.87
CA GLY A 103 9.69 -6.74 6.16
C GLY A 103 10.74 -6.86 5.04
N PRO A 104 10.81 -5.92 4.11
CA PRO A 104 11.90 -5.79 3.15
C PRO A 104 13.29 -5.74 3.79
N ALA A 105 13.48 -4.87 4.79
CA ALA A 105 14.77 -4.69 5.47
C ALA A 105 15.32 -6.00 6.05
N ASN A 106 14.48 -6.81 6.71
CA ASN A 106 14.88 -8.10 7.25
C ASN A 106 15.31 -9.11 6.16
N LYS A 107 14.58 -9.14 5.03
CA LYS A 107 14.95 -10.02 3.89
C LYS A 107 16.27 -9.57 3.25
N GLN A 108 16.46 -8.27 3.09
CA GLN A 108 17.69 -7.69 2.55
C GLN A 108 18.88 -7.99 3.46
N GLY A 109 18.72 -7.89 4.80
CA GLY A 109 19.75 -8.24 5.76
C GLY A 109 20.19 -9.70 5.62
N ARG A 110 19.25 -10.63 5.44
CA ARG A 110 19.56 -12.03 5.18
C ARG A 110 20.34 -12.22 3.88
N ILE A 111 19.90 -11.57 2.80
CA ILE A 111 20.55 -11.67 1.49
C ILE A 111 21.97 -11.09 1.52
N ALA A 112 22.16 -9.97 2.21
CA ALA A 112 23.51 -9.41 2.41
C ALA A 112 24.42 -10.39 3.16
N ALA A 113 23.94 -10.98 4.26
CA ALA A 113 24.69 -11.96 5.04
C ALA A 113 25.06 -13.20 4.21
N ASP A 114 24.10 -13.75 3.43
CA ASP A 114 24.37 -14.87 2.53
C ASP A 114 25.51 -14.53 1.56
N ASN A 115 25.45 -13.37 0.89
CA ASN A 115 26.46 -12.96 -0.07
C ASN A 115 27.83 -12.68 0.58
N ILE A 116 27.86 -12.11 1.79
CA ILE A 116 29.11 -11.94 2.57
C ILE A 116 29.74 -13.30 2.88
N CYS A 117 28.93 -14.32 3.15
CA CYS A 117 29.40 -15.69 3.43
C CYS A 117 29.65 -16.52 2.14
N GLY A 118 29.58 -15.94 0.96
CA GLY A 118 29.83 -16.63 -0.31
C GLY A 118 28.64 -17.45 -0.82
N ILE A 119 27.46 -17.31 -0.23
CA ILE A 119 26.22 -17.96 -0.69
C ILE A 119 25.50 -17.00 -1.66
N ALA A 120 25.36 -17.41 -2.91
CA ALA A 120 24.68 -16.60 -3.91
C ALA A 120 23.19 -16.43 -3.58
N SER A 121 22.77 -15.21 -3.25
CA SER A 121 21.40 -14.85 -2.92
C SER A 121 21.03 -13.51 -3.54
N THR A 122 19.79 -13.35 -4.00
CA THR A 122 19.32 -12.13 -4.68
C THR A 122 18.01 -11.63 -4.09
N TYR A 123 17.85 -10.32 -4.06
CA TYR A 123 16.62 -9.65 -3.64
C TYR A 123 15.71 -9.38 -4.85
N PRO A 124 14.49 -9.96 -4.88
CA PRO A 124 13.60 -9.86 -6.03
C PRO A 124 12.74 -8.57 -6.03
N GLY A 125 13.11 -7.57 -5.25
CA GLY A 125 12.36 -6.33 -5.11
C GLY A 125 11.22 -6.37 -4.09
N THR A 126 10.60 -5.22 -3.90
CA THR A 126 9.56 -4.94 -2.89
C THR A 126 8.24 -4.60 -3.56
N GLN A 127 7.12 -5.13 -3.05
CA GLN A 127 5.77 -4.75 -3.51
C GLN A 127 5.04 -3.79 -2.56
N GLY A 128 5.57 -3.56 -1.35
CA GLY A 128 5.03 -2.61 -0.39
C GLY A 128 3.72 -3.07 0.27
N SER A 129 3.78 -4.06 1.17
CA SER A 129 2.62 -4.43 1.99
C SER A 129 2.69 -3.71 3.32
N SER A 130 1.61 -3.03 3.70
CA SER A 130 1.53 -2.25 4.94
C SER A 130 0.14 -2.32 5.57
N ILE A 131 0.11 -2.17 6.89
CA ILE A 131 -1.12 -2.17 7.67
C ILE A 131 -0.98 -1.17 8.81
N LEU A 132 -2.10 -0.52 9.14
CA LEU A 132 -2.18 0.34 10.31
C LEU A 132 -3.55 0.20 10.99
N LYS A 133 -3.59 0.44 12.28
CA LYS A 133 -4.79 0.47 13.09
C LYS A 133 -5.09 1.91 13.51
N ILE A 134 -6.31 2.38 13.24
CA ILE A 134 -6.81 3.70 13.62
C ILE A 134 -7.99 3.47 14.57
N PHE A 135 -7.76 3.54 15.87
CA PHE A 135 -8.69 3.05 16.90
C PHE A 135 -9.04 1.57 16.63
N ASP A 136 -10.29 1.27 16.28
CA ASP A 136 -10.73 -0.09 15.96
C ASP A 136 -10.70 -0.39 14.45
N MET A 137 -10.54 0.65 13.61
CA MET A 137 -10.50 0.50 12.17
C MET A 137 -9.11 0.07 11.70
N ILE A 138 -9.06 -0.86 10.77
CA ILE A 138 -7.85 -1.37 10.11
C ILE A 138 -7.81 -0.84 8.69
N VAL A 139 -6.65 -0.32 8.28
CA VAL A 139 -6.35 0.06 6.91
C VAL A 139 -5.13 -0.73 6.46
N ALA A 140 -5.30 -1.57 5.45
CA ALA A 140 -4.24 -2.40 4.90
C ALA A 140 -4.08 -2.17 3.41
N SER A 141 -2.86 -2.30 2.90
CA SER A 141 -2.58 -2.15 1.47
C SER A 141 -1.41 -3.00 1.04
N THR A 142 -1.44 -3.45 -0.21
CA THR A 142 -0.35 -4.18 -0.85
C THR A 142 -0.31 -3.85 -2.34
N GLY A 143 0.88 -3.84 -2.92
CA GLY A 143 1.08 -3.48 -4.31
C GLY A 143 0.87 -1.98 -4.60
N ILE A 144 0.57 -1.65 -5.84
CA ILE A 144 0.42 -0.26 -6.27
C ILE A 144 -0.99 0.29 -5.98
N ASN A 145 -1.07 1.58 -5.75
CA ASN A 145 -2.35 2.30 -5.68
C ASN A 145 -2.68 2.98 -7.01
N GLU A 146 -3.91 3.49 -7.13
CA GLU A 146 -4.38 4.15 -8.34
C GLU A 146 -3.56 5.37 -8.74
N LYS A 147 -3.03 6.14 -7.75
CA LYS A 147 -2.17 7.30 -8.04
C LYS A 147 -0.89 6.87 -8.75
N THR A 148 -0.29 5.77 -8.29
CA THR A 148 0.90 5.19 -8.93
C THR A 148 0.58 4.67 -10.33
N ALA A 149 -0.52 3.94 -10.50
CA ALA A 149 -0.95 3.44 -11.81
C ALA A 149 -1.17 4.58 -12.81
N LYS A 150 -1.86 5.66 -12.40
CA LYS A 150 -2.05 6.88 -13.22
C LYS A 150 -0.74 7.55 -13.58
N ARG A 151 0.14 7.78 -12.60
CA ARG A 151 1.43 8.44 -12.81
C ARG A 151 2.32 7.69 -13.80
N LEU A 152 2.24 6.37 -13.80
CA LEU A 152 3.02 5.50 -14.69
C LEU A 152 2.34 5.20 -16.03
N GLY A 153 1.12 5.70 -16.26
CA GLY A 153 0.37 5.46 -17.50
C GLY A 153 0.02 3.99 -17.74
N LEU A 154 -0.15 3.19 -16.67
CA LEU A 154 -0.46 1.77 -16.79
C LEU A 154 -1.86 1.56 -17.38
N CYS A 155 -2.03 0.49 -18.16
CA CYS A 155 -3.34 0.04 -18.64
C CYS A 155 -4.08 -0.68 -17.52
N TYR A 156 -4.63 0.06 -16.56
CA TYR A 156 -5.29 -0.49 -15.39
C TYR A 156 -6.78 -0.16 -15.34
N ASP A 157 -7.51 -0.91 -14.54
CA ASP A 157 -8.82 -0.53 -14.01
C ASP A 157 -8.87 -0.87 -12.51
N LYS A 158 -9.99 -0.57 -11.87
CA LYS A 158 -10.20 -0.80 -10.44
C LYS A 158 -11.59 -1.36 -10.19
N ALA A 159 -11.71 -2.20 -9.19
CA ALA A 159 -12.98 -2.69 -8.68
C ALA A 159 -13.12 -2.35 -7.19
N TYR A 160 -14.34 -2.04 -6.77
CA TYR A 160 -14.69 -1.86 -5.37
C TYR A 160 -15.64 -2.98 -4.95
N THR A 161 -15.32 -3.65 -3.85
CA THR A 161 -16.19 -4.67 -3.24
C THR A 161 -16.43 -4.36 -1.77
N PHE A 162 -17.62 -4.72 -1.28
CA PHE A 162 -18.05 -4.47 0.09
C PHE A 162 -18.60 -5.79 0.65
N SER A 163 -17.72 -6.57 1.27
CA SER A 163 -18.04 -7.91 1.78
C SER A 163 -17.97 -7.95 3.30
N GLY A 164 -18.68 -8.89 3.92
CA GLY A 164 -18.50 -9.21 5.33
C GLY A 164 -17.14 -9.88 5.58
N ASN A 165 -16.58 -9.70 6.78
CA ASN A 165 -15.39 -10.42 7.21
C ASN A 165 -15.64 -11.93 7.38
N HIS A 166 -16.88 -12.31 7.69
CA HIS A 166 -17.38 -13.68 7.78
C HIS A 166 -18.86 -13.74 7.41
N ALA A 167 -19.51 -14.89 7.58
CA ALA A 167 -20.92 -15.09 7.23
C ALA A 167 -21.84 -14.14 8.01
N ASP A 168 -22.69 -13.41 7.30
CA ASP A 168 -23.54 -12.33 7.86
C ASP A 168 -24.53 -12.84 8.92
N TYR A 169 -24.92 -14.13 8.89
CA TYR A 169 -25.81 -14.74 9.88
C TYR A 169 -25.09 -15.13 11.18
N TYR A 170 -23.75 -15.12 11.22
CA TYR A 170 -22.97 -15.36 12.42
C TYR A 170 -22.71 -14.04 13.17
N PRO A 171 -22.87 -14.02 14.52
CA PRO A 171 -22.74 -12.79 15.29
C PRO A 171 -21.37 -12.10 15.12
N GLY A 172 -21.38 -10.77 15.06
CA GLY A 172 -20.16 -9.95 14.97
C GLY A 172 -19.69 -9.68 13.55
N ALA A 173 -20.46 -10.03 12.51
CA ALA A 173 -20.11 -9.74 11.14
C ALA A 173 -19.97 -8.22 10.89
N VAL A 174 -18.84 -7.80 10.34
CA VAL A 174 -18.55 -6.40 9.99
C VAL A 174 -18.13 -6.30 8.52
N LYS A 175 -18.53 -5.23 7.87
CA LYS A 175 -18.19 -4.99 6.46
C LYS A 175 -16.77 -4.47 6.32
N MET A 176 -16.12 -4.87 5.22
CA MET A 176 -14.87 -4.28 4.74
C MET A 176 -15.05 -3.76 3.31
N ALA A 177 -14.40 -2.64 3.02
CA ALA A 177 -14.29 -2.08 1.69
C ALA A 177 -12.93 -2.49 1.09
N ILE A 178 -12.95 -3.09 -0.08
CA ILE A 178 -11.76 -3.49 -0.82
C ILE A 178 -11.74 -2.75 -2.14
N LYS A 179 -10.64 -2.05 -2.44
CA LYS A 179 -10.33 -1.51 -3.76
C LYS A 179 -9.21 -2.33 -4.36
N THR A 180 -9.47 -3.01 -5.46
CA THR A 180 -8.48 -3.80 -6.19
C THR A 180 -8.09 -3.09 -7.47
N ILE A 181 -6.79 -2.97 -7.74
CA ILE A 181 -6.21 -2.45 -8.99
C ILE A 181 -5.73 -3.64 -9.81
N PHE A 182 -6.12 -3.68 -11.08
CA PHE A 182 -5.78 -4.78 -11.98
C PHE A 182 -5.45 -4.29 -13.39
N ASP A 183 -4.68 -5.06 -14.12
CA ASP A 183 -4.38 -4.84 -15.53
C ASP A 183 -5.62 -5.15 -16.39
N LYS A 184 -6.07 -4.20 -17.19
CA LYS A 184 -7.26 -4.34 -18.04
C LYS A 184 -7.09 -5.36 -19.17
N THR A 185 -5.87 -5.68 -19.54
CA THR A 185 -5.59 -6.54 -20.71
C THR A 185 -5.61 -8.02 -20.35
N ASN A 186 -5.15 -8.36 -19.14
CA ASN A 186 -4.96 -9.76 -18.74
C ASN A 186 -5.54 -10.10 -17.35
N GLY A 187 -6.05 -9.08 -16.62
CA GLY A 187 -6.62 -9.26 -15.29
C GLY A 187 -5.61 -9.47 -14.16
N LYS A 188 -4.30 -9.28 -14.41
CA LYS A 188 -3.26 -9.42 -13.37
C LYS A 188 -3.53 -8.45 -12.22
N ILE A 189 -3.44 -8.94 -10.99
CA ILE A 189 -3.63 -8.12 -9.81
C ILE A 189 -2.37 -7.28 -9.57
N LEU A 190 -2.55 -5.96 -9.51
CA LEU A 190 -1.47 -4.99 -9.35
C LEU A 190 -1.43 -4.38 -7.94
N GLY A 191 -2.56 -4.34 -7.25
CA GLY A 191 -2.62 -3.82 -5.90
C GLY A 191 -4.00 -3.92 -5.25
N ALA A 192 -4.03 -3.83 -3.93
CA ALA A 192 -5.26 -3.81 -3.16
C ALA A 192 -5.15 -2.87 -1.97
N GLN A 193 -6.26 -2.21 -1.63
CA GLN A 193 -6.43 -1.36 -0.46
C GLN A 193 -7.69 -1.82 0.26
N ILE A 194 -7.58 -2.07 1.55
CA ILE A 194 -8.64 -2.66 2.37
C ILE A 194 -8.87 -1.79 3.59
N VAL A 195 -10.13 -1.45 3.84
CA VAL A 195 -10.56 -0.71 5.02
C VAL A 195 -11.69 -1.48 5.69
N GLY A 196 -11.52 -1.81 6.96
CA GLY A 196 -12.50 -2.57 7.73
C GLY A 196 -12.17 -2.58 9.22
N PHE A 197 -12.80 -3.48 9.97
CA PHE A 197 -12.57 -3.61 11.41
C PHE A 197 -11.93 -4.96 11.77
N GLU A 198 -12.34 -6.03 11.12
CA GLU A 198 -11.80 -7.38 11.32
C GLU A 198 -11.53 -8.07 9.98
N GLY A 199 -10.49 -8.90 9.94
CA GLY A 199 -10.14 -9.74 8.80
C GLY A 199 -9.60 -9.00 7.60
N SER A 200 -9.28 -7.69 7.73
CA SER A 200 -8.63 -6.89 6.69
C SER A 200 -7.18 -7.30 6.48
N ASP A 201 -6.48 -7.67 7.54
CA ASP A 201 -5.13 -8.22 7.56
C ASP A 201 -5.03 -9.52 6.76
N LYS A 202 -5.88 -10.50 7.09
CA LYS A 202 -5.96 -11.79 6.39
C LYS A 202 -6.14 -11.58 4.88
N ARG A 203 -7.04 -10.70 4.46
CA ARG A 203 -7.32 -10.45 3.03
C ARG A 203 -6.18 -9.70 2.36
N CYS A 204 -5.52 -8.79 3.07
CA CYS A 204 -4.34 -8.12 2.56
C CYS A 204 -3.19 -9.11 2.30
N ASP A 205 -2.96 -10.07 3.19
CA ASP A 205 -1.93 -11.09 3.01
C ASP A 205 -2.23 -12.04 1.84
N VAL A 206 -3.52 -12.38 1.62
CA VAL A 206 -3.91 -13.17 0.44
C VAL A 206 -3.66 -12.38 -0.85
N PHE A 207 -4.04 -11.08 -0.92
CA PHE A 207 -3.70 -10.24 -2.07
C PHE A 207 -2.19 -10.08 -2.25
N SER A 208 -1.44 -9.93 -1.16
CA SER A 208 0.02 -9.83 -1.20
C SER A 208 0.65 -11.07 -1.81
N THR A 209 0.16 -12.25 -1.42
CA THR A 209 0.58 -13.54 -1.96
C THR A 209 0.20 -13.67 -3.43
N ALA A 210 -1.04 -13.32 -3.78
CA ALA A 210 -1.54 -13.35 -5.16
C ALA A 210 -0.71 -12.45 -6.10
N ILE A 211 -0.41 -11.22 -5.67
CA ILE A 211 0.45 -10.30 -6.42
C ILE A 211 1.84 -10.87 -6.60
N ARG A 212 2.45 -11.41 -5.54
CA ARG A 212 3.80 -12.01 -5.61
C ARG A 212 3.84 -13.23 -6.53
N ALA A 213 2.77 -14.02 -6.57
CA ALA A 213 2.62 -15.16 -7.47
C ALA A 213 2.22 -14.77 -8.92
N GLY A 214 1.98 -13.49 -9.18
CA GLY A 214 1.56 -13.01 -10.51
C GLY A 214 0.13 -13.43 -10.89
N MET A 215 -0.73 -13.67 -9.92
CA MET A 215 -2.10 -14.13 -10.14
C MET A 215 -2.96 -13.06 -10.81
N THR A 216 -3.96 -13.56 -11.54
CA THR A 216 -5.01 -12.76 -12.19
C THR A 216 -6.31 -12.80 -11.39
N ALA A 217 -7.29 -11.98 -11.77
CA ALA A 217 -8.63 -12.04 -11.22
C ALA A 217 -9.28 -13.42 -11.42
N TYR A 218 -9.01 -14.09 -12.54
CA TYR A 218 -9.49 -15.45 -12.82
C TYR A 218 -8.92 -16.49 -11.85
N ASP A 219 -7.71 -16.27 -11.34
CA ASP A 219 -7.11 -17.15 -10.32
C ASP A 219 -7.73 -16.89 -8.95
N LEU A 220 -8.03 -15.62 -8.62
CA LEU A 220 -8.71 -15.30 -7.37
C LEU A 220 -10.08 -15.97 -7.24
N THR A 221 -10.81 -16.17 -8.35
CA THR A 221 -12.12 -16.84 -8.33
C THR A 221 -12.01 -18.33 -7.95
N LYS A 222 -10.83 -18.94 -8.13
CA LYS A 222 -10.56 -20.36 -7.93
C LYS A 222 -9.90 -20.67 -6.58
N LEU A 223 -9.52 -19.63 -5.81
CA LEU A 223 -8.89 -19.85 -4.51
C LEU A 223 -9.84 -20.53 -3.55
N GLU A 224 -9.40 -21.66 -2.99
CA GLU A 224 -10.08 -22.36 -1.89
C GLU A 224 -9.55 -21.82 -0.57
N LEU A 225 -10.28 -20.86 0.01
CA LEU A 225 -9.91 -20.23 1.27
C LEU A 225 -10.70 -20.84 2.42
N CYS A 226 -10.07 -20.91 3.61
CA CYS A 226 -10.67 -21.53 4.80
C CYS A 226 -12.01 -20.88 5.13
N TYR A 227 -13.06 -21.69 5.21
CA TYR A 227 -14.41 -21.31 5.53
C TYR A 227 -15.01 -22.14 6.68
N ALA A 228 -15.50 -21.41 7.65
CA ALA A 228 -16.59 -21.78 8.56
C ALA A 228 -17.25 -20.47 9.00
N PRO A 229 -18.52 -20.46 9.45
CA PRO A 229 -19.27 -19.21 9.72
C PRO A 229 -18.52 -18.15 10.52
N PRO A 230 -17.74 -18.47 11.59
CA PRO A 230 -16.99 -17.48 12.36
C PRO A 230 -15.76 -16.89 11.65
N PHE A 231 -15.25 -17.52 10.59
CA PHE A 231 -13.95 -17.19 10.00
C PHE A 231 -14.01 -16.59 8.60
N GLY A 232 -15.09 -16.80 7.88
CA GLY A 232 -15.21 -16.34 6.50
C GLY A 232 -16.61 -16.55 5.93
N SER A 233 -16.71 -16.40 4.63
CA SER A 233 -17.88 -16.75 3.83
C SER A 233 -17.47 -17.77 2.77
N ALA A 234 -18.41 -18.57 2.29
CA ALA A 234 -18.14 -19.56 1.23
C ALA A 234 -17.56 -18.90 -0.05
N LYS A 235 -17.99 -17.66 -0.32
CA LYS A 235 -17.34 -16.74 -1.25
C LYS A 235 -16.59 -15.70 -0.45
N ASP A 236 -15.30 -15.95 -0.18
CA ASP A 236 -14.46 -15.01 0.56
C ASP A 236 -14.41 -13.64 -0.17
N PRO A 237 -14.20 -12.52 0.54
CA PRO A 237 -13.98 -11.20 -0.08
C PRO A 237 -12.96 -11.19 -1.22
N ILE A 238 -11.96 -12.07 -1.17
CA ILE A 238 -10.98 -12.25 -2.26
C ILE A 238 -11.64 -12.86 -3.50
N ASN A 239 -12.42 -13.94 -3.34
CA ASN A 239 -13.17 -14.53 -4.45
C ASN A 239 -14.15 -13.51 -5.04
N MET A 240 -14.84 -12.74 -4.19
CA MET A 240 -15.76 -11.69 -4.63
C MET A 240 -15.06 -10.60 -5.46
N ALA A 241 -13.86 -10.17 -5.07
CA ALA A 241 -13.06 -9.26 -5.88
C ALA A 241 -12.72 -9.87 -7.25
N GLY A 242 -12.32 -11.15 -7.28
CA GLY A 242 -12.08 -11.91 -8.52
C GLY A 242 -13.31 -11.95 -9.44
N PHE A 243 -14.48 -12.33 -8.91
CA PHE A 243 -15.72 -12.41 -9.68
C PHE A 243 -16.17 -11.06 -10.25
N VAL A 244 -16.07 -9.98 -9.47
CA VAL A 244 -16.41 -8.64 -9.95
C VAL A 244 -15.48 -8.23 -11.10
N ILE A 245 -14.17 -8.44 -10.95
CA ILE A 245 -13.19 -8.09 -11.98
C ILE A 245 -13.39 -8.96 -13.23
N GLU A 246 -13.63 -10.27 -13.08
CA GLU A 246 -13.94 -11.15 -14.21
C GLU A 246 -15.17 -10.67 -15.00
N ASN A 247 -16.24 -10.25 -14.31
CA ASN A 247 -17.42 -9.70 -14.96
C ASN A 247 -17.12 -8.41 -15.74
N LEU A 248 -16.21 -7.57 -15.26
CA LEU A 248 -15.74 -6.38 -15.95
C LEU A 248 -14.91 -6.72 -17.19
N LEU A 249 -13.93 -7.63 -17.04
CA LEU A 249 -13.04 -8.06 -18.12
C LEU A 249 -13.80 -8.77 -19.27
N THR A 250 -14.81 -9.57 -18.91
CA THR A 250 -15.68 -10.27 -19.87
C THR A 250 -16.85 -9.44 -20.37
N GLN A 251 -16.91 -8.16 -19.99
CA GLN A 251 -17.97 -7.21 -20.40
C GLN A 251 -19.39 -7.63 -20.04
N LYS A 252 -19.56 -8.54 -19.07
CA LYS A 252 -20.87 -8.91 -18.53
C LYS A 252 -21.53 -7.77 -17.76
N VAL A 253 -20.70 -6.87 -17.19
CA VAL A 253 -21.14 -5.68 -16.45
C VAL A 253 -20.32 -4.48 -16.93
N LYS A 254 -21.00 -3.35 -17.16
CA LYS A 254 -20.37 -2.05 -17.35
C LYS A 254 -20.31 -1.34 -16.01
N GLN A 255 -19.15 -0.77 -15.68
CA GLN A 255 -18.91 -0.08 -14.42
C GLN A 255 -18.71 1.42 -14.67
N ILE A 256 -19.29 2.23 -13.80
CA ILE A 256 -19.08 3.68 -13.72
C ILE A 256 -18.59 3.98 -12.31
N HIS A 257 -17.54 4.78 -12.21
CA HIS A 257 -17.04 5.19 -10.91
C HIS A 257 -17.74 6.47 -10.42
N TRP A 258 -17.89 6.61 -9.12
CA TRP A 258 -18.60 7.72 -8.48
C TRP A 258 -18.13 9.11 -8.94
N HIS A 259 -16.85 9.27 -9.26
CA HIS A 259 -16.28 10.55 -9.74
C HIS A 259 -16.63 10.84 -11.21
N ASP A 260 -17.10 9.86 -11.96
CA ASP A 260 -17.52 10.03 -13.36
C ASP A 260 -19.01 10.34 -13.47
N VAL A 261 -19.78 10.14 -12.37
CA VAL A 261 -21.25 10.31 -12.36
C VAL A 261 -21.67 11.73 -12.78
N GLN A 262 -20.89 12.75 -12.42
CA GLN A 262 -21.19 14.14 -12.80
C GLN A 262 -21.09 14.39 -14.31
N ASN A 263 -20.35 13.56 -15.03
CA ASN A 263 -20.10 13.67 -16.47
C ASN A 263 -21.06 12.82 -17.30
N LEU A 264 -21.96 12.08 -16.65
CA LEU A 264 -22.95 11.26 -17.35
C LEU A 264 -24.04 12.13 -17.99
N PRO A 265 -24.63 11.66 -19.12
CA PRO A 265 -25.82 12.28 -19.70
C PRO A 265 -26.92 12.37 -18.63
N LYS A 266 -27.63 13.50 -18.61
CA LYS A 266 -28.81 13.70 -17.73
C LYS A 266 -30.07 13.31 -18.49
N ASP A 267 -30.11 12.09 -18.96
CA ASP A 267 -31.23 11.52 -19.69
C ASP A 267 -31.57 10.13 -19.13
N ASP A 268 -32.62 9.52 -19.63
CA ASP A 268 -33.14 8.22 -19.20
C ASP A 268 -32.31 7.03 -19.73
N SER A 269 -31.09 7.25 -20.25
CA SER A 269 -30.21 6.22 -20.81
C SER A 269 -29.36 5.47 -19.78
N ILE A 270 -29.54 5.78 -18.48
CA ILE A 270 -28.77 5.18 -17.36
C ILE A 270 -29.73 4.46 -16.42
#